data_325b82ef0d803e13162ef4c5979121d6
#
_entry.id   325b82ef0d803e13162ef4c5979121d6
#
_cell.length_a   1.000
_cell.length_b   1.000
_cell.length_c   1.000
_cell.angle_alpha   90.00
_cell.angle_beta   90.00
_cell.angle_gamma   90.00
#
_symmetry.space_group_name_H-M   'P 1'
#
loop_
_entity.id
_entity.type
_entity.pdbx_description
1 polymer ?
#
loop_
_entity_poly.entity_id
_entity_poly.type
_entity_poly.pdbx_seq_one_letter_code
_entity_poly.pdbx_strand_id
1 'polypeptide(L)'
;MPVVKQKPTSPARRGMVRVVATGLHKGRSVPSLTQPKSAISGRNNAGRITVRHRGGGHKRHYRVIDFARKKDSIPAKVERLEYDPNRSAHIALLLYADGERRYIIAPKGLAVGDPVASGEDVAIRTGNALPLKNIPVGTVVHLSLIHI
;
A
#
# COMPACT_ATOMS: atom_id res chain seq x y z
N MET A 1 5.58 15.94 -5.16
CA MET A 1 4.19 15.67 -5.59
C MET A 1 3.51 17.00 -5.86
N PRO A 2 2.87 17.20 -7.01
CA PRO A 2 2.16 18.43 -7.30
C PRO A 2 0.94 18.58 -6.37
N VAL A 3 0.72 19.79 -5.92
CA VAL A 3 -0.35 20.18 -5.01
C VAL A 3 -1.33 21.05 -5.75
N VAL A 4 -2.62 20.73 -5.68
CA VAL A 4 -3.69 21.48 -6.36
C VAL A 4 -4.68 22.01 -5.35
N LYS A 5 -4.90 23.33 -5.38
CA LYS A 5 -5.94 24.00 -4.62
C LYS A 5 -7.30 23.73 -5.27
N GLN A 6 -8.28 23.35 -4.47
CA GLN A 6 -9.63 23.05 -4.97
C GLN A 6 -10.41 24.33 -5.27
N LYS A 7 -11.35 24.25 -6.21
CA LYS A 7 -12.29 25.36 -6.49
C LYS A 7 -13.15 25.64 -5.26
N PRO A 8 -13.39 26.91 -4.88
CA PRO A 8 -14.13 27.30 -3.68
C PRO A 8 -15.64 27.16 -3.85
N THR A 9 -16.13 25.95 -4.08
CA THR A 9 -17.55 25.64 -4.32
C THR A 9 -18.37 25.46 -3.04
N SER A 10 -17.70 25.27 -1.90
CA SER A 10 -18.33 25.16 -0.58
C SER A 10 -17.36 25.64 0.51
N PRO A 11 -17.84 25.97 1.74
CA PRO A 11 -16.97 26.39 2.84
C PRO A 11 -15.81 25.42 3.08
N ALA A 12 -16.07 24.12 3.09
CA ALA A 12 -15.05 23.09 3.29
C ALA A 12 -14.03 23.03 2.15
N ARG A 13 -14.45 23.26 0.89
CA ARG A 13 -13.54 23.20 -0.28
C ARG A 13 -12.72 24.46 -0.46
N ARG A 14 -13.12 25.59 0.13
CA ARG A 14 -12.44 26.87 0.00
C ARG A 14 -10.97 26.83 0.46
N GLY A 15 -10.70 26.14 1.56
CA GLY A 15 -9.35 25.97 2.11
C GLY A 15 -8.68 24.65 1.75
N MET A 16 -9.35 23.79 0.99
CA MET A 16 -8.86 22.45 0.69
C MET A 16 -7.74 22.48 -0.35
N VAL A 17 -6.64 21.84 0.02
CA VAL A 17 -5.50 21.59 -0.87
C VAL A 17 -5.34 20.09 -1.02
N ARG A 18 -5.17 19.59 -2.24
CA ARG A 18 -5.10 18.18 -2.56
C ARG A 18 -3.76 17.84 -3.21
N VAL A 19 -3.13 16.78 -2.74
CA VAL A 19 -1.97 16.18 -3.40
C VAL A 19 -2.45 15.37 -4.60
N VAL A 20 -1.86 15.61 -5.76
CA VAL A 20 -2.12 14.82 -6.96
C VAL A 20 -0.98 13.84 -7.14
N ALA A 21 -1.27 12.57 -6.98
CA ALA A 21 -0.32 11.51 -7.27
C ALA A 21 -0.35 11.20 -8.78
N THR A 22 0.68 11.63 -9.48
CA THR A 22 0.90 11.29 -10.89
C THR A 22 1.55 9.92 -10.99
N GLY A 23 1.20 9.16 -12.02
CA GLY A 23 1.80 7.83 -12.26
C GLY A 23 1.09 6.66 -11.57
N LEU A 24 0.01 6.89 -10.84
CA LEU A 24 -0.78 5.80 -10.28
C LEU A 24 -1.75 5.22 -11.32
N HIS A 25 -1.91 3.90 -11.25
CA HIS A 25 -2.90 3.18 -12.05
C HIS A 25 -4.32 3.62 -11.68
N LYS A 26 -5.12 3.99 -12.70
CA LYS A 26 -6.49 4.47 -12.54
C LYS A 26 -7.55 3.37 -12.59
N GLY A 27 -7.16 2.16 -12.92
CA GLY A 27 -8.06 1.01 -13.04
C GLY A 27 -8.41 0.37 -11.68
N ARG A 28 -9.15 -0.72 -11.76
CA ARG A 28 -9.51 -1.51 -10.57
C ARG A 28 -8.32 -2.29 -10.05
N SER A 29 -8.29 -2.50 -8.73
CA SER A 29 -7.36 -3.44 -8.08
C SER A 29 -7.63 -4.88 -8.51
N VAL A 30 -6.64 -5.76 -8.35
CA VAL A 30 -6.77 -7.19 -8.67
C VAL A 30 -7.79 -7.84 -7.74
N PRO A 31 -8.90 -8.43 -8.26
CA PRO A 31 -9.96 -8.97 -7.40
C PRO A 31 -9.50 -10.08 -6.46
N SER A 32 -8.64 -10.98 -6.91
CA SER A 32 -8.09 -12.08 -6.11
C SER A 32 -7.26 -11.62 -4.91
N LEU A 33 -6.69 -10.42 -4.98
CA LEU A 33 -5.90 -9.79 -3.91
C LEU A 33 -6.69 -8.76 -3.09
N THR A 34 -8.03 -8.76 -3.21
CA THR A 34 -8.89 -7.85 -2.46
C THR A 34 -9.91 -8.62 -1.63
N GLN A 35 -10.13 -8.15 -0.42
CA GLN A 35 -11.12 -8.72 0.50
C GLN A 35 -12.16 -7.67 0.91
N PRO A 36 -13.40 -8.08 1.19
CA PRO A 36 -14.39 -7.17 1.73
C PRO A 36 -13.94 -6.68 3.12
N LYS A 37 -14.15 -5.40 3.39
CA LYS A 37 -13.89 -4.78 4.68
C LYS A 37 -15.21 -4.31 5.26
N SER A 38 -15.83 -5.14 6.12
CA SER A 38 -17.03 -4.76 6.87
C SER A 38 -16.67 -3.85 8.04
N ALA A 39 -17.49 -2.84 8.29
CA ALA A 39 -17.37 -1.98 9.45
C ALA A 39 -18.50 -2.31 10.44
N ILE A 40 -18.14 -2.57 11.69
CA ILE A 40 -19.12 -2.85 12.77
C ILE A 40 -19.84 -1.57 13.18
N SER A 41 -19.24 -0.41 12.93
CA SER A 41 -19.85 0.92 13.16
C SER A 41 -20.37 1.13 14.59
N GLY A 42 -19.68 0.58 15.59
CA GLY A 42 -20.02 0.72 17.00
C GLY A 42 -21.29 -0.04 17.42
N ARG A 43 -21.75 -1.03 16.65
CA ARG A 43 -22.91 -1.87 16.97
C ARG A 43 -22.45 -3.17 17.65
N ASN A 44 -23.28 -3.66 18.61
CA ASN A 44 -23.11 -4.96 19.22
C ASN A 44 -23.74 -6.09 18.36
N ASN A 45 -23.75 -7.32 18.87
CA ASN A 45 -24.39 -8.47 18.23
C ASN A 45 -25.90 -8.31 18.01
N ALA A 46 -26.57 -7.50 18.85
CA ALA A 46 -28.01 -7.19 18.73
C ALA A 46 -28.26 -5.96 17.80
N GLY A 47 -27.23 -5.43 17.13
CA GLY A 47 -27.33 -4.27 16.24
C GLY A 47 -27.50 -2.92 16.94
N ARG A 48 -27.47 -2.86 18.28
CA ARG A 48 -27.58 -1.63 19.06
C ARG A 48 -26.27 -0.87 19.09
N ILE A 49 -26.32 0.46 19.11
CA ILE A 49 -25.16 1.33 19.24
C ILE A 49 -24.63 1.23 20.68
N THR A 50 -23.46 0.64 20.84
CA THR A 50 -22.75 0.55 22.13
C THR A 50 -21.56 1.51 22.22
N VAL A 51 -21.00 1.90 21.06
CA VAL A 51 -19.94 2.91 20.95
C VAL A 51 -20.40 3.98 19.99
N ARG A 52 -20.68 5.17 20.49
CA ARG A 52 -21.08 6.31 19.67
C ARG A 52 -19.91 6.91 18.89
N HIS A 53 -20.24 7.76 17.91
CA HIS A 53 -19.26 8.41 17.01
C HIS A 53 -18.43 7.44 16.17
N ARG A 54 -18.93 6.23 15.91
CA ARG A 54 -18.31 5.23 15.04
C ARG A 54 -19.21 4.94 13.85
N GLY A 55 -18.61 4.83 12.67
CA GLY A 55 -19.32 4.52 11.43
C GLY A 55 -19.22 5.63 10.40
N GLY A 56 -19.95 5.46 9.31
CA GLY A 56 -19.89 6.34 8.15
C GLY A 56 -18.67 6.09 7.26
N GLY A 57 -18.48 6.97 6.29
CA GLY A 57 -17.40 6.89 5.33
C GLY A 57 -17.73 6.03 4.11
N HIS A 58 -16.87 6.09 3.10
CA HIS A 58 -17.04 5.35 1.86
C HIS A 58 -16.68 3.87 2.04
N LYS A 59 -17.44 2.96 1.42
CA LYS A 59 -17.14 1.52 1.39
C LYS A 59 -15.75 1.28 0.81
N ARG A 60 -14.94 0.46 1.50
CA ARG A 60 -13.56 0.15 1.11
C ARG A 60 -13.37 -1.35 1.02
N HIS A 61 -12.50 -1.76 0.10
CA HIS A 61 -11.96 -3.11 0.04
C HIS A 61 -10.56 -3.12 0.64
N TYR A 62 -10.25 -4.15 1.39
CA TYR A 62 -8.90 -4.38 1.90
C TYR A 62 -8.03 -4.99 0.79
N ARG A 63 -6.79 -4.53 0.63
CA ARG A 63 -5.78 -5.13 -0.25
C ARG A 63 -4.90 -6.03 0.59
N VAL A 64 -4.75 -7.26 0.16
CA VAL A 64 -3.85 -8.22 0.82
C VAL A 64 -2.41 -7.83 0.46
N ILE A 65 -1.68 -7.37 1.46
CA ILE A 65 -0.29 -6.92 1.31
C ILE A 65 0.63 -8.01 1.83
N ASP A 66 1.63 -8.35 1.03
CA ASP A 66 2.70 -9.24 1.42
C ASP A 66 3.75 -8.48 2.25
N PHE A 67 3.58 -8.48 3.58
CA PHE A 67 4.53 -7.89 4.50
C PHE A 67 5.73 -8.82 4.77
N ALA A 68 5.52 -10.11 4.72
CA ALA A 68 6.51 -11.09 5.12
C ALA A 68 7.57 -11.35 4.04
N ARG A 69 7.24 -11.06 2.76
CA ARG A 69 8.16 -11.19 1.62
C ARG A 69 8.87 -12.55 1.57
N LYS A 70 8.16 -13.63 1.91
CA LYS A 70 8.72 -15.01 2.06
C LYS A 70 9.08 -15.69 0.74
N LYS A 71 8.95 -15.01 -0.39
CA LYS A 71 9.23 -15.59 -1.72
C LYS A 71 10.66 -15.27 -2.11
N ASP A 72 11.59 -16.01 -1.49
CA ASP A 72 13.02 -15.81 -1.69
C ASP A 72 13.49 -16.32 -3.04
N SER A 73 14.55 -15.72 -3.57
CA SER A 73 15.25 -16.10 -4.80
C SER A 73 14.43 -16.04 -6.10
N ILE A 74 13.15 -15.65 -6.05
CA ILE A 74 12.32 -15.50 -7.24
C ILE A 74 12.19 -14.00 -7.55
N PRO A 75 12.74 -13.53 -8.69
CA PRO A 75 12.64 -12.13 -9.06
C PRO A 75 11.21 -11.77 -9.44
N ALA A 76 10.82 -10.55 -9.10
CA ALA A 76 9.55 -9.95 -9.49
C ALA A 76 9.81 -8.62 -10.20
N LYS A 77 8.84 -8.19 -11.00
CA LYS A 77 8.83 -6.89 -11.66
C LYS A 77 7.64 -6.08 -11.16
N VAL A 78 7.83 -4.79 -10.93
CA VAL A 78 6.74 -3.87 -10.61
C VAL A 78 5.87 -3.68 -11.85
N GLU A 79 4.66 -4.24 -11.83
CA GLU A 79 3.68 -4.14 -12.92
C GLU A 79 3.05 -2.73 -12.93
N ARG A 80 2.64 -2.24 -11.75
CA ARG A 80 2.00 -0.93 -11.60
C ARG A 80 1.99 -0.45 -10.16
N LEU A 81 1.81 0.86 -9.98
CA LEU A 81 1.59 1.50 -8.68
C LEU A 81 0.11 1.84 -8.53
N GLU A 82 -0.48 1.57 -7.37
CA GLU A 82 -1.90 1.78 -7.09
C GLU A 82 -2.13 2.63 -5.84
N TYR A 83 -3.29 3.30 -5.80
CA TYR A 83 -3.80 3.95 -4.62
C TYR A 83 -4.52 2.96 -3.72
N ASP A 84 -4.19 2.94 -2.42
CA ASP A 84 -4.94 2.17 -1.42
C ASP A 84 -5.71 3.12 -0.48
N PRO A 85 -7.05 3.04 -0.42
CA PRO A 85 -7.86 3.87 0.47
C PRO A 85 -7.73 3.51 1.96
N ASN A 86 -7.03 2.42 2.30
CA ASN A 86 -6.88 1.94 3.67
C ASN A 86 -5.63 2.50 4.36
N ARG A 87 -4.71 3.09 3.60
CA ARG A 87 -3.43 3.61 4.09
C ARG A 87 -3.01 4.88 3.38
N SER A 88 -2.07 5.61 3.95
CA SER A 88 -1.51 6.82 3.35
C SER A 88 -0.46 6.51 2.26
N ALA A 89 0.23 5.37 2.38
CA ALA A 89 1.21 4.93 1.39
C ALA A 89 0.54 4.31 0.16
N HIS A 90 1.17 4.47 -1.00
CA HIS A 90 0.80 3.74 -2.22
C HIS A 90 1.25 2.29 -2.14
N ILE A 91 0.64 1.43 -2.95
CA ILE A 91 0.99 0.03 -3.07
C ILE A 91 1.52 -0.26 -4.46
N ALA A 92 2.41 -1.24 -4.57
CA ALA A 92 2.94 -1.73 -5.83
C ALA A 92 2.44 -3.16 -6.07
N LEU A 93 1.95 -3.41 -7.27
CA LEU A 93 1.64 -4.74 -7.75
C LEU A 93 2.90 -5.34 -8.34
N LEU A 94 3.37 -6.43 -7.78
CA LEU A 94 4.48 -7.23 -8.28
C LEU A 94 3.97 -8.39 -9.12
N LEU A 95 4.63 -8.63 -10.24
CA LEU A 95 4.51 -9.85 -11.04
C LEU A 95 5.80 -10.64 -10.88
N TYR A 96 5.72 -11.80 -10.26
CA TYR A 96 6.84 -12.73 -10.09
C TYR A 96 7.10 -13.53 -11.37
N ALA A 97 8.31 -14.06 -11.51
CA ALA A 97 8.72 -14.86 -12.68
C ALA A 97 7.86 -16.12 -12.87
N ASP A 98 7.25 -16.65 -11.81
CA ASP A 98 6.32 -17.77 -11.83
C ASP A 98 4.86 -17.40 -12.17
N GLY A 99 4.59 -16.13 -12.48
CA GLY A 99 3.27 -15.63 -12.83
C GLY A 99 2.39 -15.21 -11.64
N GLU A 100 2.82 -15.44 -10.39
CA GLU A 100 2.08 -15.01 -9.21
C GLU A 100 2.13 -13.49 -9.07
N ARG A 101 1.02 -12.89 -8.64
CA ARG A 101 0.94 -11.47 -8.32
C ARG A 101 0.78 -11.26 -6.82
N ARG A 102 1.50 -10.27 -6.28
CA ARG A 102 1.37 -9.82 -4.88
C ARG A 102 1.42 -8.32 -4.78
N TYR A 103 0.72 -7.77 -3.77
CA TYR A 103 0.88 -6.37 -3.41
C TYR A 103 1.96 -6.20 -2.35
N ILE A 104 2.77 -5.18 -2.50
CA ILE A 104 3.66 -4.66 -1.46
C ILE A 104 3.39 -3.19 -1.22
N ILE A 105 3.83 -2.66 -0.07
CA ILE A 105 3.85 -1.21 0.13
C ILE A 105 4.98 -0.64 -0.73
N ALA A 106 4.67 0.37 -1.54
CA ALA A 106 5.65 0.99 -2.41
C ALA A 106 6.62 1.87 -1.62
N PRO A 107 7.92 1.54 -1.56
CA PRO A 107 8.93 2.41 -0.98
C PRO A 107 9.14 3.66 -1.86
N LYS A 108 9.71 4.70 -1.28
CA LYS A 108 10.07 5.92 -2.00
C LYS A 108 11.08 5.62 -3.10
N GLY A 109 10.78 6.07 -4.32
CA GLY A 109 11.66 5.90 -5.48
C GLY A 109 11.41 4.65 -6.30
N LEU A 110 10.50 3.75 -5.90
CA LEU A 110 10.11 2.60 -6.71
C LEU A 110 9.30 3.04 -7.93
N ALA A 111 9.70 2.59 -9.10
CA ALA A 111 9.03 2.87 -10.37
C ALA A 111 8.42 1.62 -11.01
N VAL A 112 7.50 1.84 -11.95
CA VAL A 112 6.94 0.75 -12.76
C VAL A 112 8.05 0.20 -13.66
N GLY A 113 8.19 -1.12 -13.66
CA GLY A 113 9.22 -1.80 -14.43
C GLY A 113 10.45 -2.20 -13.61
N ASP A 114 10.62 -1.66 -12.40
CA ASP A 114 11.77 -1.99 -11.56
C ASP A 114 11.76 -3.47 -11.16
N PRO A 115 12.94 -4.12 -11.17
CA PRO A 115 13.10 -5.46 -10.64
C PRO A 115 13.15 -5.43 -9.11
N VAL A 116 12.48 -6.37 -8.46
CA VAL A 116 12.40 -6.50 -7.01
C VAL A 116 12.60 -7.97 -6.64
N ALA A 117 13.40 -8.22 -5.62
CA ALA A 117 13.68 -9.56 -5.13
C ALA A 117 13.71 -9.61 -3.60
N SER A 118 13.61 -10.82 -3.04
CA SER A 118 13.74 -11.10 -1.62
C SER A 118 14.75 -12.23 -1.42
N GLY A 119 15.49 -12.22 -0.31
CA GLY A 119 16.44 -13.27 0.02
C GLY A 119 17.67 -12.76 0.74
N GLU A 120 18.58 -13.67 1.12
CA GLU A 120 19.78 -13.34 1.87
C GLU A 120 20.86 -12.65 1.01
N ASP A 121 21.00 -13.07 -0.26
CA ASP A 121 22.06 -12.62 -1.17
C ASP A 121 21.57 -11.62 -2.23
N VAL A 122 20.51 -10.90 -1.93
CA VAL A 122 19.92 -9.93 -2.87
C VAL A 122 20.63 -8.59 -2.76
N ALA A 123 20.87 -7.94 -3.91
CA ALA A 123 21.48 -6.61 -3.94
C ALA A 123 20.66 -5.58 -3.15
N ILE A 124 21.34 -4.63 -2.49
CA ILE A 124 20.70 -3.57 -1.71
C ILE A 124 20.16 -2.51 -2.68
N ARG A 125 18.91 -2.70 -3.09
CA ARG A 125 18.17 -1.81 -4.00
C ARG A 125 16.79 -1.49 -3.45
N THR A 126 16.22 -0.38 -3.88
CA THR A 126 14.87 0.04 -3.52
C THR A 126 13.85 -1.05 -3.84
N GLY A 127 13.08 -1.46 -2.84
CA GLY A 127 12.03 -2.49 -2.98
C GLY A 127 12.49 -3.91 -2.66
N ASN A 128 13.78 -4.19 -2.60
CA ASN A 128 14.30 -5.48 -2.20
C ASN A 128 14.09 -5.73 -0.69
N ALA A 129 13.98 -6.99 -0.30
CA ALA A 129 13.84 -7.40 1.08
C ALA A 129 14.97 -8.36 1.47
N LEU A 130 15.68 -8.01 2.55
CA LEU A 130 16.79 -8.78 3.08
C LEU A 130 16.66 -8.93 4.60
N PRO A 131 17.23 -9.99 5.21
CA PRO A 131 17.43 -10.06 6.65
C PRO A 131 18.31 -8.90 7.14
N LEU A 132 17.98 -8.32 8.30
CA LEU A 132 18.72 -7.17 8.85
C LEU A 132 20.21 -7.45 9.04
N LYS A 133 20.59 -8.68 9.34
CA LYS A 133 22.01 -9.10 9.47
C LYS A 133 22.84 -8.86 8.20
N ASN A 134 22.18 -8.86 7.03
CA ASN A 134 22.84 -8.73 5.71
C ASN A 134 22.76 -7.29 5.18
N ILE A 135 22.19 -6.36 5.94
CA ILE A 135 22.09 -4.95 5.54
C ILE A 135 23.21 -4.16 6.20
N PRO A 136 24.07 -3.44 5.43
CA PRO A 136 25.14 -2.61 5.98
C PRO A 136 24.61 -1.50 6.89
N VAL A 137 25.41 -1.18 7.90
CA VAL A 137 25.13 -0.04 8.79
C VAL A 137 25.08 1.27 7.98
N GLY A 138 24.11 2.12 8.29
CA GLY A 138 23.87 3.38 7.59
C GLY A 138 22.90 3.28 6.41
N THR A 139 22.45 2.08 6.05
CA THR A 139 21.41 1.93 5.03
C THR A 139 20.05 2.38 5.56
N VAL A 140 19.33 3.20 4.78
CA VAL A 140 17.94 3.60 5.10
C VAL A 140 17.01 2.44 4.79
N VAL A 141 16.36 1.90 5.83
CA VAL A 141 15.42 0.78 5.72
C VAL A 141 13.97 1.24 5.82
N HIS A 142 13.06 0.45 5.26
CA HIS A 142 11.63 0.69 5.20
C HIS A 142 10.89 -0.55 5.72
N LEU A 143 9.94 -0.36 6.62
CA LEU A 143 9.11 -1.43 7.20
C LEU A 143 9.90 -2.50 7.98
N SER A 144 10.98 -2.12 8.65
CA SER A 144 11.76 -3.08 9.47
C SER A 144 11.00 -3.52 10.72
N LEU A 145 10.25 -2.62 11.35
CA LEU A 145 9.49 -2.84 12.59
C LEU A 145 8.05 -2.34 12.42
N ILE A 146 7.18 -3.16 11.80
CA ILE A 146 5.80 -2.78 11.51
C ILE A 146 4.90 -2.98 12.74
N HIS A 147 5.15 -4.03 13.50
CA HIS A 147 4.40 -4.39 14.70
C HIS A 147 5.33 -4.31 15.93
N ILE A 148 5.32 -3.20 16.58
CA ILE A 148 6.05 -2.94 17.82
C ILE A 148 5.09 -3.10 19.00
#